data_a334566b3e2fe59f276b0ee3f6b97796
#
_entry.id   a334566b3e2fe59f276b0ee3f6b97796
#
_cell.length_a   1.000
_cell.length_b   1.000
_cell.length_c   1.000
_cell.angle_alpha   90.00
_cell.angle_beta   90.00
_cell.angle_gamma   90.00
#
_symmetry.space_group_name_H-M   'P 1'
#
loop_
_entity.id
_entity.type
_entity.pdbx_description
1 polymer ?
#
loop_
_entity_poly.entity_id
_entity_poly.type
_entity_poly.pdbx_seq_one_letter_code
_entity_poly.pdbx_strand_id
1 'polypeptide(L)'
;MGKHKMKQAKLSLLYSATLLAFMGSANAASLKNTDVEFGGYIKADVMFSDYGNGAPDSGDLSRQFYVPGTIYGKEGNGNQVVDFQARETRFNFKAATDLDGHSLSGFIELDFMTHTDGNERVSNSYSPRIRHAYVSYDNWTVGQTWTTFQNPAALPENLDFVGAADGTPFVRQSLLRYTHGNFQFAIENPETTVTPNQGGARITSGNGVVPDVVARYNLKTDGGASFSFAGIARQLNLETKIGATQIDSSSFGYGASVAGIIPIGKDDLRFTATYGDGLGRYMALNYINAGVLDANGDIESIRTFGGFVSYRHWWNEQWRTSVTLSGMQADNDVALTGTGVNKDAYSGYINLLYSPSKPLTFGVEYMYAQNSKENGDDGDLSRIIFSAKYVL
;
A
#
# COMPACT_ATOMS: atom_id res chain seq x y z
N MET A 1 27.49 -43.98 -18.30
CA MET A 1 27.34 -42.80 -17.43
C MET A 1 27.45 -41.46 -18.18
N GLY A 2 27.66 -41.41 -19.49
CA GLY A 2 27.88 -40.17 -20.27
C GLY A 2 26.66 -39.55 -20.96
N LYS A 3 25.58 -40.28 -21.20
CA LYS A 3 24.43 -39.80 -22.00
C LYS A 3 23.36 -39.04 -21.20
N HIS A 4 23.33 -39.18 -19.87
CA HIS A 4 22.33 -38.50 -19.05
C HIS A 4 22.75 -37.06 -18.68
N LYS A 5 24.04 -36.79 -18.52
CA LYS A 5 24.56 -35.43 -18.25
C LYS A 5 24.45 -34.48 -19.44
N MET A 6 24.52 -35.00 -20.68
CA MET A 6 24.39 -34.16 -21.88
C MET A 6 22.93 -33.75 -22.19
N LYS A 7 21.93 -34.49 -21.73
CA LYS A 7 20.51 -34.08 -21.87
C LYS A 7 20.11 -32.97 -20.89
N GLN A 8 20.65 -32.97 -19.67
CA GLN A 8 20.36 -31.92 -18.69
C GLN A 8 21.02 -30.60 -19.07
N ALA A 9 22.24 -30.61 -19.62
CA ALA A 9 22.91 -29.38 -20.08
C ALA A 9 22.21 -28.75 -21.30
N LYS A 10 21.64 -29.58 -22.19
CA LYS A 10 20.85 -29.06 -23.33
C LYS A 10 19.47 -28.54 -22.94
N LEU A 11 18.86 -29.08 -21.89
CA LEU A 11 17.58 -28.55 -21.37
C LEU A 11 17.76 -27.19 -20.66
N SER A 12 18.82 -27.03 -19.87
CA SER A 12 19.11 -25.74 -19.20
C SER A 12 19.44 -24.61 -20.18
N LEU A 13 20.15 -24.92 -21.28
CA LEU A 13 20.41 -23.94 -22.34
C LEU A 13 19.14 -23.59 -23.15
N LEU A 14 18.19 -24.54 -23.33
CA LEU A 14 16.92 -24.21 -23.98
C LEU A 14 16.02 -23.32 -23.11
N TYR A 15 15.98 -23.50 -21.79
CA TYR A 15 15.20 -22.64 -20.90
C TYR A 15 15.77 -21.23 -20.81
N SER A 16 17.09 -21.09 -20.81
CA SER A 16 17.74 -19.76 -20.86
C SER A 16 17.53 -19.05 -22.21
N ALA A 17 17.48 -19.79 -23.31
CA ALA A 17 17.21 -19.25 -24.65
C ALA A 17 15.73 -18.85 -24.83
N THR A 18 14.79 -19.53 -24.17
CA THR A 18 13.35 -19.23 -24.31
C THR A 18 12.95 -17.99 -23.50
N LEU A 19 13.60 -17.70 -22.35
CA LEU A 19 13.41 -16.44 -21.63
C LEU A 19 13.96 -15.23 -22.40
N LEU A 20 15.06 -15.42 -23.15
CA LEU A 20 15.63 -14.39 -24.04
C LEU A 20 14.81 -14.19 -25.32
N ALA A 21 14.03 -15.18 -25.77
CA ALA A 21 13.22 -15.07 -26.97
C ALA A 21 11.93 -14.26 -26.81
N PHE A 22 11.43 -14.08 -25.58
CA PHE A 22 10.33 -13.15 -25.30
C PHE A 22 10.77 -11.67 -25.21
N MET A 23 12.07 -11.39 -25.16
CA MET A 23 12.62 -10.04 -25.32
C MET A 23 12.88 -9.67 -26.80
N GLY A 24 12.53 -10.54 -27.74
CA GLY A 24 12.92 -10.45 -29.14
C GLY A 24 11.89 -9.81 -30.05
N SER A 25 11.77 -8.49 -30.00
CA SER A 25 11.56 -7.61 -31.17
C SER A 25 11.84 -6.13 -30.85
N ALA A 26 12.29 -5.77 -29.66
CA ALA A 26 12.96 -4.51 -29.45
C ALA A 26 14.44 -4.69 -29.87
N ASN A 27 14.89 -3.90 -30.83
CA ASN A 27 16.23 -3.91 -31.42
C ASN A 27 17.31 -4.37 -30.43
N ALA A 28 17.86 -5.56 -30.61
CA ALA A 28 18.95 -6.13 -29.81
C ALA A 28 20.24 -5.26 -29.83
N ALA A 29 20.32 -4.22 -30.64
CA ALA A 29 21.39 -3.23 -30.67
C ALA A 29 21.39 -2.28 -29.46
N SER A 30 20.26 -2.16 -28.72
CA SER A 30 20.08 -1.24 -27.60
C SER A 30 20.54 -1.80 -26.24
N LEU A 31 20.75 -3.10 -26.10
CA LEU A 31 21.11 -3.72 -24.82
C LEU A 31 22.61 -3.66 -24.47
N LYS A 32 23.47 -3.19 -25.36
CA LYS A 32 24.93 -3.17 -25.13
C LYS A 32 25.40 -2.28 -23.97
N ASN A 33 24.58 -1.31 -23.55
CA ASN A 33 24.89 -0.37 -22.46
C ASN A 33 23.74 -0.27 -21.46
N THR A 34 22.91 -1.30 -21.33
CA THR A 34 21.78 -1.32 -20.40
C THR A 34 22.11 -2.24 -19.23
N ASP A 35 22.12 -1.67 -18.03
CA ASP A 35 22.22 -2.43 -16.79
C ASP A 35 20.82 -3.01 -16.47
N VAL A 36 20.78 -4.33 -16.25
CA VAL A 36 19.54 -5.03 -15.88
C VAL A 36 19.71 -5.63 -14.49
N GLU A 37 18.85 -5.26 -13.57
CA GLU A 37 18.80 -5.76 -12.21
C GLU A 37 17.54 -6.58 -12.02
N PHE A 38 17.67 -7.75 -11.40
CA PHE A 38 16.58 -8.55 -10.88
C PHE A 38 16.66 -8.52 -9.36
N GLY A 39 15.51 -8.37 -8.69
CA GLY A 39 15.44 -8.33 -7.24
C GLY A 39 14.07 -8.72 -6.73
N GLY A 40 13.88 -8.49 -5.44
CA GLY A 40 12.65 -8.82 -4.74
C GLY A 40 12.93 -9.64 -3.50
N TYR A 41 11.95 -10.40 -3.07
CA TYR A 41 12.09 -11.33 -1.95
C TYR A 41 11.04 -12.44 -1.99
N ILE A 42 11.35 -13.55 -1.37
CA ILE A 42 10.41 -14.60 -1.02
C ILE A 42 10.02 -14.39 0.44
N LYS A 43 8.72 -14.35 0.73
CA LYS A 43 8.20 -14.24 2.10
C LYS A 43 7.10 -15.26 2.31
N ALA A 44 7.16 -15.94 3.45
CA ALA A 44 6.14 -16.86 3.93
C ALA A 44 5.71 -16.45 5.34
N ASP A 45 4.40 -16.40 5.55
CA ASP A 45 3.78 -16.01 6.82
C ASP A 45 2.85 -17.11 7.33
N VAL A 46 2.81 -17.26 8.65
CA VAL A 46 1.80 -18.00 9.39
C VAL A 46 1.12 -17.03 10.34
N MET A 47 -0.19 -16.88 10.21
CA MET A 47 -0.98 -15.93 10.97
C MET A 47 -2.02 -16.64 11.81
N PHE A 48 -2.02 -16.36 13.12
CA PHE A 48 -3.06 -16.75 14.06
C PHE A 48 -3.89 -15.52 14.38
N SER A 49 -5.13 -15.49 13.95
CA SER A 49 -6.02 -14.33 14.09
C SER A 49 -7.22 -14.66 14.94
N ASP A 50 -7.60 -13.72 15.80
CA ASP A 50 -8.83 -13.74 16.60
C ASP A 50 -9.60 -12.47 16.29
N TYR A 51 -10.80 -12.61 15.75
CA TYR A 51 -11.72 -11.53 15.39
C TYR A 51 -12.86 -11.50 16.43
N GLY A 52 -13.05 -10.37 17.11
CA GLY A 52 -14.01 -10.26 18.19
C GLY A 52 -15.45 -10.63 17.81
N ASN A 53 -15.85 -10.34 16.56
CA ASN A 53 -17.23 -10.51 16.06
C ASN A 53 -17.36 -11.62 15.01
N GLY A 54 -16.44 -12.61 15.01
CA GLY A 54 -16.43 -13.71 14.05
C GLY A 54 -15.48 -13.49 12.87
N ALA A 55 -14.82 -14.54 12.46
CA ALA A 55 -13.80 -14.47 11.40
C ALA A 55 -14.44 -14.22 10.02
N PRO A 56 -13.79 -13.44 9.15
CA PRO A 56 -14.16 -13.31 7.75
C PRO A 56 -14.09 -14.66 7.01
N ASP A 57 -14.78 -14.77 5.89
CA ASP A 57 -14.79 -15.98 5.08
C ASP A 57 -13.38 -16.32 4.54
N SER A 58 -13.14 -17.59 4.25
CA SER A 58 -11.91 -18.03 3.61
C SER A 58 -11.73 -17.30 2.27
N GLY A 59 -10.53 -16.75 2.05
CA GLY A 59 -10.21 -15.94 0.86
C GLY A 59 -10.54 -14.45 0.99
N ASP A 60 -11.16 -14.01 2.08
CA ASP A 60 -11.35 -12.58 2.35
C ASP A 60 -10.00 -11.85 2.46
N LEU A 61 -9.98 -10.60 2.01
CA LEU A 61 -8.77 -9.77 2.02
C LEU A 61 -8.21 -9.54 3.42
N SER A 62 -9.07 -9.37 4.42
CA SER A 62 -8.69 -9.17 5.82
C SER A 62 -7.94 -10.35 6.44
N ARG A 63 -8.09 -11.55 5.87
CA ARG A 63 -7.30 -12.72 6.26
C ARG A 63 -5.88 -12.71 5.71
N GLN A 64 -5.60 -11.90 4.69
CA GLN A 64 -4.26 -11.77 4.11
C GLN A 64 -3.38 -10.75 4.83
N PHE A 65 -3.99 -9.65 5.31
CA PHE A 65 -3.35 -8.56 6.05
C PHE A 65 -4.42 -7.67 6.70
N TYR A 66 -4.00 -6.78 7.59
CA TYR A 66 -4.92 -5.85 8.23
C TYR A 66 -5.46 -4.80 7.25
N VAL A 67 -6.78 -4.72 7.15
CA VAL A 67 -7.53 -3.70 6.42
C VAL A 67 -8.59 -3.12 7.36
N PRO A 68 -8.52 -1.84 7.76
CA PRO A 68 -9.37 -1.27 8.81
C PRO A 68 -10.87 -1.51 8.61
N GLY A 69 -11.36 -1.38 7.38
CA GLY A 69 -12.79 -1.51 7.07
C GLY A 69 -13.34 -2.95 7.05
N THR A 70 -12.53 -3.97 7.34
CA THR A 70 -12.91 -5.38 7.14
C THR A 70 -12.91 -6.22 8.42
N ILE A 71 -12.61 -5.62 9.58
CA ILE A 71 -12.51 -6.35 10.85
C ILE A 71 -13.79 -6.29 11.72
N TYR A 72 -14.91 -5.84 11.17
CA TYR A 72 -16.21 -5.85 11.88
C TYR A 72 -16.72 -7.28 12.17
N GLY A 73 -16.11 -8.27 11.55
CA GLY A 73 -16.48 -9.66 11.74
C GLY A 73 -17.65 -10.12 10.89
N LYS A 74 -17.96 -11.41 11.04
CA LYS A 74 -19.10 -12.06 10.39
C LYS A 74 -19.81 -12.95 11.40
N GLU A 75 -20.98 -12.54 11.80
CA GLU A 75 -21.82 -13.30 12.74
C GLU A 75 -22.04 -14.74 12.26
N GLY A 76 -21.96 -15.70 13.18
CA GLY A 76 -22.11 -17.12 12.91
C GLY A 76 -20.83 -17.86 12.53
N ASN A 77 -19.74 -17.17 12.24
CA ASN A 77 -18.42 -17.77 12.09
C ASN A 77 -17.73 -17.87 13.47
N GLY A 78 -16.82 -18.86 13.60
CA GLY A 78 -15.91 -18.89 14.76
C GLY A 78 -14.92 -17.70 14.70
N ASN A 79 -14.43 -17.27 15.86
CA ASN A 79 -13.58 -16.08 15.93
C ASN A 79 -12.14 -16.35 15.45
N GLN A 80 -11.64 -17.55 15.70
CA GLN A 80 -10.22 -17.88 15.51
C GLN A 80 -9.96 -18.57 14.18
N VAL A 81 -8.92 -18.14 13.49
CA VAL A 81 -8.48 -18.71 12.22
C VAL A 81 -6.96 -18.75 12.14
N VAL A 82 -6.46 -19.70 11.36
CA VAL A 82 -5.04 -19.82 11.04
C VAL A 82 -4.89 -19.77 9.52
N ASP A 83 -4.03 -18.87 9.05
CA ASP A 83 -3.74 -18.69 7.64
C ASP A 83 -2.24 -18.90 7.37
N PHE A 84 -1.91 -19.62 6.31
CA PHE A 84 -0.57 -19.78 5.78
C PHE A 84 -0.51 -19.14 4.41
N GLN A 85 0.47 -18.25 4.18
CA GLN A 85 0.58 -17.62 2.87
C GLN A 85 2.02 -17.30 2.47
N ALA A 86 2.23 -17.22 1.15
CA ALA A 86 3.46 -16.72 0.54
C ALA A 86 3.16 -15.60 -0.48
N ARG A 87 1.97 -14.99 -0.42
CA ARG A 87 1.45 -14.02 -1.40
C ARG A 87 2.23 -12.72 -1.43
N GLU A 88 2.89 -12.34 -0.33
CA GLU A 88 3.69 -11.12 -0.26
C GLU A 88 5.01 -11.25 -1.02
N THR A 89 5.40 -12.48 -1.41
CA THR A 89 6.54 -12.71 -2.31
C THR A 89 6.45 -11.77 -3.51
N ARG A 90 7.55 -11.08 -3.81
CA ARG A 90 7.59 -10.14 -4.92
C ARG A 90 8.86 -10.25 -5.73
N PHE A 91 8.71 -9.91 -7.01
CA PHE A 91 9.80 -9.87 -7.97
C PHE A 91 9.80 -8.50 -8.64
N ASN A 92 10.99 -7.97 -8.87
CA ASN A 92 11.14 -6.74 -9.65
C ASN A 92 12.25 -6.87 -10.68
N PHE A 93 12.11 -6.08 -11.73
CA PHE A 93 13.10 -5.90 -12.77
C PHE A 93 13.32 -4.41 -12.97
N LYS A 94 14.57 -4.01 -13.07
CA LYS A 94 14.97 -2.68 -13.42
C LYS A 94 15.91 -2.75 -14.62
N ALA A 95 15.67 -1.89 -15.60
CA ALA A 95 16.58 -1.68 -16.70
C ALA A 95 17.00 -0.21 -16.68
N ALA A 96 18.29 0.09 -16.78
CA ALA A 96 18.80 1.45 -16.77
C ALA A 96 19.86 1.62 -17.85
N THR A 97 19.85 2.74 -18.56
CA THR A 97 20.82 3.08 -19.60
C THR A 97 21.07 4.58 -19.61
N ASP A 98 22.24 4.95 -20.10
CA ASP A 98 22.52 6.31 -20.55
C ASP A 98 22.17 6.41 -22.03
N LEU A 99 21.33 7.37 -22.39
CA LEU A 99 20.91 7.68 -23.73
C LEU A 99 21.44 9.09 -24.10
N ASP A 100 22.61 9.14 -24.71
CA ASP A 100 23.27 10.39 -25.14
C ASP A 100 23.42 11.44 -24.00
N GLY A 101 23.77 10.98 -22.80
CA GLY A 101 23.93 11.81 -21.61
C GLY A 101 22.64 12.03 -20.81
N HIS A 102 21.56 11.37 -21.18
CA HIS A 102 20.29 11.36 -20.46
C HIS A 102 20.09 10.02 -19.73
N SER A 103 19.69 10.06 -18.46
CA SER A 103 19.39 8.87 -17.67
C SER A 103 18.00 8.34 -18.04
N LEU A 104 17.93 7.12 -18.56
CA LEU A 104 16.68 6.42 -18.85
C LEU A 104 16.60 5.14 -18.02
N SER A 105 15.49 4.91 -17.33
CA SER A 105 15.25 3.64 -16.64
C SER A 105 13.80 3.21 -16.68
N GLY A 106 13.58 1.90 -16.64
CA GLY A 106 12.28 1.27 -16.46
C GLY A 106 12.29 0.38 -15.23
N PHE A 107 11.19 0.33 -14.51
CA PHE A 107 11.02 -0.52 -13.35
C PHE A 107 9.63 -1.19 -13.34
N ILE A 108 9.62 -2.49 -13.07
CA ILE A 108 8.39 -3.25 -12.84
C ILE A 108 8.54 -4.11 -11.57
N GLU A 109 7.50 -4.11 -10.73
CA GLU A 109 7.40 -4.97 -9.54
C GLU A 109 6.04 -5.63 -9.49
N LEU A 110 6.04 -6.93 -9.16
CA LEU A 110 4.87 -7.78 -9.02
C LEU A 110 4.84 -8.42 -7.63
N ASP A 111 3.63 -8.63 -7.08
CA ASP A 111 3.35 -9.53 -5.95
C ASP A 111 2.09 -10.38 -6.25
N PHE A 112 1.63 -11.18 -5.28
CA PHE A 112 0.47 -12.06 -5.41
C PHE A 112 -0.65 -11.71 -4.41
N MET A 113 -0.60 -10.52 -3.81
CA MET A 113 -1.56 -10.04 -2.82
C MET A 113 -2.86 -9.57 -3.46
N THR A 114 -3.92 -9.55 -2.67
CA THR A 114 -5.24 -8.94 -2.97
C THR A 114 -6.06 -9.58 -4.11
N HIS A 115 -5.56 -10.60 -4.78
CA HIS A 115 -6.36 -11.35 -5.74
C HIS A 115 -7.33 -12.32 -5.05
N THR A 116 -8.53 -12.40 -5.60
CA THR A 116 -9.57 -13.34 -5.14
C THR A 116 -9.56 -14.67 -5.90
N ASP A 117 -8.84 -14.73 -7.03
CA ASP A 117 -8.64 -15.95 -7.80
C ASP A 117 -7.62 -16.87 -7.12
N GLY A 118 -7.83 -18.16 -7.29
CA GLY A 118 -7.10 -19.20 -6.57
C GLY A 118 -7.74 -19.59 -5.25
N ASN A 119 -7.33 -20.70 -4.70
CA ASN A 119 -7.82 -21.21 -3.42
C ASN A 119 -6.82 -22.14 -2.76
N GLU A 120 -6.96 -22.32 -1.45
CA GLU A 120 -6.08 -23.13 -0.62
C GLU A 120 -6.39 -24.63 -0.65
N ARG A 121 -7.50 -25.00 -1.27
CA ARG A 121 -8.00 -26.38 -1.24
C ARG A 121 -7.09 -27.37 -1.97
N VAL A 122 -6.42 -26.95 -3.06
CA VAL A 122 -5.62 -27.85 -3.90
C VAL A 122 -4.21 -27.34 -4.14
N SER A 123 -4.01 -26.12 -4.65
CA SER A 123 -2.73 -25.69 -5.19
C SER A 123 -2.27 -24.29 -4.76
N ASN A 124 -3.06 -23.54 -4.02
CA ASN A 124 -2.75 -22.15 -3.65
C ASN A 124 -2.30 -21.29 -4.85
N SER A 125 -2.94 -21.46 -5.99
CA SER A 125 -2.62 -20.74 -7.22
C SER A 125 -3.17 -19.32 -7.16
N TYR A 126 -2.30 -18.31 -7.20
CA TYR A 126 -2.67 -16.90 -7.17
C TYR A 126 -2.05 -16.17 -8.34
N SER A 127 -2.82 -15.22 -8.91
CA SER A 127 -2.34 -14.39 -10.01
C SER A 127 -1.41 -13.29 -9.53
N PRO A 128 -0.36 -12.97 -10.30
CA PRO A 128 0.48 -11.82 -10.01
C PRO A 128 -0.27 -10.52 -10.28
N ARG A 129 -0.01 -9.49 -9.47
CA ARG A 129 -0.50 -8.14 -9.71
C ARG A 129 0.67 -7.15 -9.87
N ILE A 130 0.47 -6.14 -10.71
CA ILE A 130 1.42 -5.04 -10.86
C ILE A 130 1.36 -4.14 -9.62
N ARG A 131 2.50 -3.99 -8.96
CA ARG A 131 2.70 -3.01 -7.88
C ARG A 131 3.23 -1.69 -8.44
N HIS A 132 4.33 -1.79 -9.17
CA HIS A 132 5.00 -0.68 -9.83
C HIS A 132 5.21 -1.03 -11.29
N ALA A 133 4.99 -0.08 -12.18
CA ALA A 133 5.34 -0.14 -13.59
C ALA A 133 5.52 1.29 -14.09
N TYR A 134 6.78 1.75 -14.20
CA TYR A 134 7.06 3.13 -14.60
C TYR A 134 8.37 3.24 -15.37
N VAL A 135 8.47 4.32 -16.12
CA VAL A 135 9.67 4.76 -16.81
C VAL A 135 10.13 6.08 -16.19
N SER A 136 11.43 6.22 -15.99
CA SER A 136 12.04 7.50 -15.60
C SER A 136 13.01 7.97 -16.68
N TYR A 137 12.92 9.25 -17.03
CA TYR A 137 13.81 9.94 -17.94
C TYR A 137 14.27 11.23 -17.27
N ASP A 138 15.55 11.30 -16.93
CA ASP A 138 16.15 12.36 -16.10
C ASP A 138 15.31 12.62 -14.82
N ASN A 139 14.70 13.80 -14.74
CA ASN A 139 13.90 14.23 -13.60
C ASN A 139 12.42 13.78 -13.66
N TRP A 140 11.99 13.17 -14.76
CA TRP A 140 10.61 12.77 -14.98
C TRP A 140 10.41 11.30 -14.66
N THR A 141 9.27 10.98 -14.06
CA THR A 141 8.78 9.60 -13.88
C THR A 141 7.34 9.53 -14.34
N VAL A 142 7.02 8.55 -15.19
CA VAL A 142 5.67 8.31 -15.71
C VAL A 142 5.30 6.85 -15.57
N GLY A 143 4.11 6.57 -15.09
CA GLY A 143 3.57 5.23 -14.89
C GLY A 143 3.00 5.02 -13.50
N GLN A 144 2.78 3.76 -13.11
CA GLN A 144 2.18 3.38 -11.84
C GLN A 144 3.25 3.24 -10.77
N THR A 145 3.12 4.03 -9.69
CA THR A 145 3.96 3.92 -8.49
C THR A 145 3.26 4.54 -7.28
N TRP A 146 3.96 4.65 -6.15
CA TRP A 146 3.46 5.34 -4.97
C TRP A 146 3.10 6.79 -5.27
N THR A 147 1.94 7.21 -4.75
CA THR A 147 1.58 8.64 -4.73
C THR A 147 2.74 9.47 -4.18
N THR A 148 2.88 10.68 -4.71
CA THR A 148 3.86 11.65 -4.21
C THR A 148 3.48 12.16 -2.81
N PHE A 149 2.21 12.02 -2.42
CA PHE A 149 1.71 12.40 -1.11
C PHE A 149 2.23 11.52 0.04
N GLN A 150 2.62 10.26 -0.25
CA GLN A 150 3.19 9.32 0.71
C GLN A 150 4.72 9.36 0.72
N ASN A 151 5.35 9.21 1.90
CA ASN A 151 6.77 8.91 2.04
C ASN A 151 6.99 7.43 2.43
N PRO A 152 7.21 6.50 1.48
CA PRO A 152 7.39 5.08 1.80
C PRO A 152 8.62 4.78 2.67
N ALA A 153 9.63 5.66 2.66
CA ALA A 153 10.83 5.47 3.48
C ALA A 153 10.55 5.59 4.99
N ALA A 154 9.52 6.37 5.36
CA ALA A 154 9.13 6.57 6.75
C ALA A 154 8.21 5.46 7.29
N LEU A 155 7.81 4.47 6.47
CA LEU A 155 6.98 3.37 6.93
C LEU A 155 7.66 2.58 8.06
N PRO A 156 6.88 2.10 9.04
CA PRO A 156 7.40 1.28 10.11
C PRO A 156 7.84 -0.11 9.61
N GLU A 157 8.73 -0.76 10.35
CA GLU A 157 9.14 -2.13 10.05
C GLU A 157 8.21 -3.13 10.76
N ASN A 158 7.07 -3.43 10.11
CA ASN A 158 6.09 -4.40 10.57
C ASN A 158 6.14 -5.69 9.71
N LEU A 159 5.62 -6.80 10.24
CA LEU A 159 5.45 -8.06 9.50
C LEU A 159 4.14 -8.10 8.73
N ASP A 160 3.07 -7.46 9.25
CA ASP A 160 1.84 -7.28 8.46
C ASP A 160 2.15 -6.50 7.18
N PHE A 161 1.52 -6.89 6.06
CA PHE A 161 1.86 -6.41 4.71
C PHE A 161 1.83 -4.89 4.56
N VAL A 162 0.88 -4.21 5.17
CA VAL A 162 0.79 -2.74 5.17
C VAL A 162 1.33 -2.16 6.48
N GLY A 163 1.23 -2.93 7.57
CA GLY A 163 1.52 -2.49 8.92
C GLY A 163 0.47 -1.49 9.41
N ALA A 164 0.90 -0.31 9.80
CA ALA A 164 0.06 0.78 10.31
C ALA A 164 -0.92 1.34 9.28
N ALA A 165 -1.82 0.48 8.75
CA ALA A 165 -2.68 0.77 7.61
C ALA A 165 -3.64 1.93 7.87
N ASP A 166 -4.21 2.00 9.06
CA ASP A 166 -5.15 3.01 9.52
C ASP A 166 -4.54 4.43 9.56
N GLY A 167 -3.27 4.58 9.91
CA GLY A 167 -2.60 5.89 9.94
C GLY A 167 -1.79 6.24 8.70
N THR A 168 -1.82 5.42 7.66
CA THR A 168 -0.90 5.56 6.53
C THR A 168 -1.61 6.07 5.27
N PRO A 169 -1.10 7.15 4.63
CA PRO A 169 -1.41 7.41 3.23
C PRO A 169 -0.90 6.27 2.36
N PHE A 170 -1.80 5.56 1.66
CA PHE A 170 -1.43 4.34 0.95
C PHE A 170 -2.15 4.21 -0.39
N VAL A 171 -1.56 4.77 -1.44
CA VAL A 171 -2.07 4.65 -2.82
C VAL A 171 -0.92 4.40 -3.78
N ARG A 172 -1.10 3.45 -4.69
CA ARG A 172 -0.31 3.30 -5.91
C ARG A 172 -1.20 3.54 -7.10
N GLN A 173 -0.76 4.42 -7.99
CA GLN A 173 -1.55 4.84 -9.14
C GLN A 173 -0.67 5.36 -10.26
N SER A 174 -1.25 5.51 -11.44
CA SER A 174 -0.60 6.17 -12.57
C SER A 174 -0.41 7.65 -12.26
N LEU A 175 0.78 8.15 -12.55
CA LEU A 175 1.16 9.54 -12.32
C LEU A 175 2.22 10.00 -13.33
N LEU A 176 2.33 11.31 -13.45
CA LEU A 176 3.49 11.98 -14.02
C LEU A 176 4.11 12.83 -12.91
N ARG A 177 5.37 12.53 -12.55
CA ARG A 177 6.12 13.21 -11.49
C ARG A 177 7.37 13.87 -12.06
N TYR A 178 7.61 15.09 -11.62
CA TYR A 178 8.86 15.81 -11.83
C TYR A 178 9.60 15.95 -10.50
N THR A 179 10.89 15.59 -10.46
CA THR A 179 11.75 15.69 -9.28
C THR A 179 12.89 16.67 -9.56
N HIS A 180 13.03 17.70 -8.75
CA HIS A 180 14.14 18.65 -8.83
C HIS A 180 14.73 18.91 -7.45
N GLY A 181 15.94 18.43 -7.22
CA GLY A 181 16.56 18.49 -5.90
C GLY A 181 15.68 17.83 -4.84
N ASN A 182 15.28 18.59 -3.84
CA ASN A 182 14.44 18.13 -2.76
C ASN A 182 12.92 18.21 -3.04
N PHE A 183 12.53 18.83 -4.17
CA PHE A 183 11.13 19.03 -4.54
C PHE A 183 10.64 17.94 -5.50
N GLN A 184 9.40 17.54 -5.32
CA GLN A 184 8.65 16.67 -6.22
C GLN A 184 7.28 17.28 -6.48
N PHE A 185 6.88 17.29 -7.75
CA PHE A 185 5.58 17.73 -8.21
C PHE A 185 4.97 16.61 -9.06
N ALA A 186 3.71 16.32 -8.85
CA ALA A 186 3.03 15.29 -9.63
C ALA A 186 1.61 15.67 -9.98
N ILE A 187 1.16 15.18 -11.13
CA ILE A 187 -0.23 15.01 -11.47
C ILE A 187 -0.55 13.52 -11.44
N GLU A 188 -1.62 13.16 -10.74
CA GLU A 188 -1.95 11.79 -10.41
C GLU A 188 -3.38 11.46 -10.85
N ASN A 189 -3.67 10.18 -11.13
CA ASN A 189 -4.97 9.74 -11.61
C ASN A 189 -6.08 10.10 -10.60
N PRO A 190 -7.13 10.85 -11.00
CA PRO A 190 -8.24 11.19 -10.12
C PRO A 190 -9.19 10.01 -9.96
N GLU A 191 -9.66 9.78 -8.76
CA GLU A 191 -10.76 8.86 -8.45
C GLU A 191 -11.44 9.31 -7.17
N THR A 192 -12.76 9.41 -7.19
CA THR A 192 -13.57 9.90 -6.07
C THR A 192 -14.39 8.76 -5.48
N THR A 193 -14.47 8.73 -4.15
CA THR A 193 -15.35 7.80 -3.43
C THR A 193 -16.31 8.59 -2.57
N VAL A 194 -17.60 8.27 -2.65
CA VAL A 194 -18.67 9.03 -2.03
C VAL A 194 -19.62 8.09 -1.29
N THR A 195 -20.09 8.53 -0.12
CA THR A 195 -21.18 7.92 0.62
C THR A 195 -22.50 8.46 0.08
N PRO A 196 -23.50 7.63 -0.26
CA PRO A 196 -24.84 8.13 -0.59
C PRO A 196 -25.47 8.90 0.58
N ASN A 197 -26.41 9.81 0.28
CA ASN A 197 -27.16 10.49 1.32
C ASN A 197 -27.85 9.48 2.26
N GLN A 198 -27.72 9.67 3.57
CA GLN A 198 -28.19 8.78 4.64
C GLN A 198 -27.56 7.37 4.63
N GLY A 199 -26.40 7.22 3.99
CA GLY A 199 -25.62 5.97 3.99
C GLY A 199 -25.92 5.06 2.81
N GLY A 200 -25.26 3.90 2.82
CA GLY A 200 -25.37 2.90 1.74
C GLY A 200 -24.01 2.47 1.19
N ALA A 201 -24.06 1.70 0.11
CA ALA A 201 -22.84 1.22 -0.55
C ALA A 201 -22.03 2.38 -1.14
N ARG A 202 -20.71 2.31 -0.99
CA ARG A 202 -19.76 3.28 -1.57
C ARG A 202 -20.00 3.44 -3.07
N ILE A 203 -20.06 4.68 -3.52
CA ILE A 203 -20.05 5.03 -4.95
C ILE A 203 -18.62 5.40 -5.31
N THR A 204 -18.10 4.80 -6.37
CA THR A 204 -16.77 5.12 -6.90
C THR A 204 -16.94 5.76 -8.26
N SER A 205 -16.27 6.91 -8.48
CA SER A 205 -16.29 7.66 -9.74
C SER A 205 -14.87 7.89 -10.25
N GLY A 206 -14.62 7.41 -11.48
CA GLY A 206 -13.41 7.69 -12.25
C GLY A 206 -13.62 8.78 -13.31
N ASN A 207 -14.72 9.55 -13.25
CA ASN A 207 -15.11 10.53 -14.28
C ASN A 207 -14.45 11.91 -14.08
N GLY A 208 -13.51 12.05 -13.13
CA GLY A 208 -12.79 13.28 -12.90
C GLY A 208 -11.93 13.67 -14.11
N VAL A 209 -12.08 14.90 -14.59
CA VAL A 209 -11.29 15.47 -15.73
C VAL A 209 -10.09 16.29 -15.25
N VAL A 210 -10.04 16.62 -13.96
CA VAL A 210 -8.93 17.35 -13.34
C VAL A 210 -8.11 16.34 -12.54
N PRO A 211 -6.82 16.12 -12.88
CA PRO A 211 -5.96 15.23 -12.11
C PRO A 211 -5.72 15.75 -10.70
N ASP A 212 -5.47 14.84 -9.76
CA ASP A 212 -4.99 15.20 -8.44
C ASP A 212 -3.59 15.82 -8.55
N VAL A 213 -3.34 16.95 -7.89
CA VAL A 213 -2.06 17.67 -7.91
C VAL A 213 -1.37 17.50 -6.56
N VAL A 214 -0.13 17.02 -6.59
CA VAL A 214 0.64 16.76 -5.38
C VAL A 214 1.99 17.45 -5.44
N ALA A 215 2.39 18.06 -4.34
CA ALA A 215 3.72 18.61 -4.13
C ALA A 215 4.34 18.01 -2.87
N ARG A 216 5.63 17.66 -2.90
CA ARG A 216 6.40 17.19 -1.74
C ARG A 216 7.77 17.82 -1.68
N TYR A 217 8.17 18.22 -0.49
CA TYR A 217 9.52 18.65 -0.16
C TYR A 217 10.17 17.63 0.78
N ASN A 218 11.37 17.16 0.44
CA ASN A 218 12.15 16.24 1.26
C ASN A 218 13.32 16.99 1.89
N LEU A 219 13.47 16.89 3.21
CA LEU A 219 14.54 17.53 3.98
C LEU A 219 15.40 16.45 4.61
N LYS A 220 16.70 16.54 4.42
CA LYS A 220 17.70 15.77 5.19
C LYS A 220 18.53 16.73 6.02
N THR A 221 18.73 16.39 7.30
CA THR A 221 19.58 17.17 8.21
C THR A 221 20.96 16.58 8.31
N ASP A 222 21.94 17.38 8.75
CA ASP A 222 23.32 16.92 8.99
C ASP A 222 23.39 15.83 10.06
N GLY A 223 22.44 15.79 11.00
CA GLY A 223 22.29 14.74 12.01
C GLY A 223 21.66 13.44 11.50
N GLY A 224 21.41 13.30 10.19
CA GLY A 224 20.88 12.11 9.56
C GLY A 224 19.35 11.96 9.64
N ALA A 225 18.64 12.89 10.28
CA ALA A 225 17.18 12.88 10.25
C ALA A 225 16.68 13.25 8.85
N SER A 226 15.58 12.61 8.44
CA SER A 226 14.90 12.92 7.18
C SER A 226 13.44 13.20 7.41
N PHE A 227 12.93 14.23 6.75
CA PHE A 227 11.52 14.63 6.81
C PHE A 227 10.96 14.81 5.42
N SER A 228 9.67 14.64 5.27
CA SER A 228 8.94 15.04 4.07
C SER A 228 7.69 15.80 4.45
N PHE A 229 7.40 16.84 3.68
CA PHE A 229 6.22 17.67 3.78
C PHE A 229 5.49 17.58 2.44
N ALA A 230 4.28 17.07 2.43
CA ALA A 230 3.50 16.90 1.22
C ALA A 230 2.16 17.62 1.32
N GLY A 231 1.72 18.19 0.20
CA GLY A 231 0.40 18.77 0.02
C GLY A 231 -0.28 18.17 -1.18
N ILE A 232 -1.61 18.02 -1.12
CA ILE A 232 -2.45 17.55 -2.20
C ILE A 232 -3.63 18.50 -2.39
N ALA A 233 -3.99 18.74 -3.66
CA ALA A 233 -5.22 19.41 -4.06
C ALA A 233 -5.90 18.54 -5.11
N ARG A 234 -7.22 18.35 -4.97
CA ARG A 234 -7.98 17.45 -5.84
C ARG A 234 -9.40 17.94 -6.09
N GLN A 235 -9.94 17.58 -7.24
CA GLN A 235 -11.36 17.69 -7.51
C GLN A 235 -12.05 16.37 -7.14
N LEU A 236 -13.04 16.43 -6.26
CA LEU A 236 -14.01 15.36 -6.08
C LEU A 236 -15.06 15.49 -7.18
N ASN A 237 -15.27 14.46 -7.96
CA ASN A 237 -16.23 14.53 -9.08
C ASN A 237 -17.10 13.25 -9.08
N LEU A 238 -18.39 13.42 -9.22
CA LEU A 238 -19.34 12.34 -9.39
C LEU A 238 -20.35 12.69 -10.46
N GLU A 239 -20.29 11.96 -11.56
CA GLU A 239 -21.30 11.95 -12.59
C GLU A 239 -21.88 10.55 -12.69
N THR A 240 -23.12 10.36 -12.22
CA THR A 240 -23.77 9.04 -12.15
C THR A 240 -25.28 9.17 -12.12
N LYS A 241 -25.97 8.03 -12.23
CA LYS A 241 -27.41 7.95 -12.06
C LYS A 241 -27.75 7.10 -10.84
N ILE A 242 -28.44 7.67 -9.88
CA ILE A 242 -28.95 6.98 -8.68
C ILE A 242 -30.48 6.86 -8.79
N GLY A 243 -30.97 5.64 -9.03
CA GLY A 243 -32.37 5.42 -9.35
C GLY A 243 -32.78 6.15 -10.63
N ALA A 244 -33.72 7.11 -10.54
CA ALA A 244 -34.16 7.94 -11.65
C ALA A 244 -33.42 9.29 -11.72
N THR A 245 -32.64 9.66 -10.71
CA THR A 245 -32.01 10.98 -10.57
C THR A 245 -30.62 10.97 -11.18
N GLN A 246 -30.35 11.92 -12.09
CA GLN A 246 -29.00 12.22 -12.58
C GLN A 246 -28.28 13.05 -11.53
N ILE A 247 -27.10 12.61 -11.12
CA ILE A 247 -26.18 13.35 -10.25
C ILE A 247 -25.02 13.82 -11.12
N ASP A 248 -24.70 15.09 -11.04
CA ASP A 248 -23.54 15.73 -11.65
C ASP A 248 -23.04 16.78 -10.66
N SER A 249 -22.06 16.40 -9.86
CA SER A 249 -21.59 17.23 -8.76
C SER A 249 -20.08 17.18 -8.63
N SER A 250 -19.49 18.31 -8.24
CA SER A 250 -18.06 18.40 -7.95
C SER A 250 -17.81 19.24 -6.71
N SER A 251 -16.78 18.84 -5.96
CA SER A 251 -16.32 19.55 -4.77
C SER A 251 -14.79 19.61 -4.76
N PHE A 252 -14.21 20.39 -3.86
CA PHE A 252 -12.77 20.53 -3.74
C PHE A 252 -12.27 19.78 -2.51
N GLY A 253 -11.20 18.98 -2.68
CA GLY A 253 -10.51 18.29 -1.60
C GLY A 253 -9.05 18.75 -1.49
N TYR A 254 -8.51 18.71 -0.28
CA TYR A 254 -7.12 19.07 -0.01
C TYR A 254 -6.57 18.28 1.19
N GLY A 255 -5.24 18.25 1.29
CA GLY A 255 -4.60 17.65 2.45
C GLY A 255 -3.14 18.00 2.58
N ALA A 256 -2.63 17.78 3.78
CA ALA A 256 -1.23 17.92 4.12
C ALA A 256 -0.75 16.68 4.87
N SER A 257 0.49 16.27 4.61
CA SER A 257 1.14 15.16 5.29
C SER A 257 2.55 15.52 5.68
N VAL A 258 2.95 15.17 6.89
CA VAL A 258 4.34 15.22 7.35
C VAL A 258 4.76 13.81 7.74
N ALA A 259 5.94 13.40 7.28
CA ALA A 259 6.52 12.11 7.67
C ALA A 259 8.01 12.28 7.96
N GLY A 260 8.56 11.44 8.82
CA GLY A 260 9.96 11.57 9.19
C GLY A 260 10.58 10.28 9.73
N ILE A 261 11.92 10.27 9.66
CA ILE A 261 12.81 9.29 10.29
C ILE A 261 13.82 10.07 11.10
N ILE A 262 13.90 9.80 12.38
CA ILE A 262 14.82 10.45 13.32
C ILE A 262 15.75 9.38 13.89
N PRO A 263 17.04 9.34 13.52
CA PRO A 263 18.00 8.44 14.13
C PRO A 263 18.23 8.77 15.61
N ILE A 264 18.30 7.74 16.46
CA ILE A 264 18.57 7.85 17.89
C ILE A 264 19.70 6.86 18.22
N GLY A 265 20.95 7.24 17.95
CA GLY A 265 22.08 6.33 17.98
C GLY A 265 21.97 5.28 16.88
N LYS A 266 21.85 3.99 17.25
CA LYS A 266 21.60 2.87 16.33
C LYS A 266 20.11 2.61 16.06
N ASP A 267 19.26 3.23 16.84
CA ASP A 267 17.79 3.11 16.78
C ASP A 267 17.20 4.20 15.90
N ASP A 268 15.91 4.13 15.61
CA ASP A 268 15.20 5.19 14.91
C ASP A 268 13.75 5.33 15.36
N LEU A 269 13.25 6.56 15.27
CA LEU A 269 11.85 6.92 15.39
C LEU A 269 11.31 7.26 14.00
N ARG A 270 10.17 6.71 13.64
CA ARG A 270 9.46 6.96 12.39
C ARG A 270 8.05 7.44 12.68
N PHE A 271 7.56 8.33 11.86
CA PHE A 271 6.21 8.84 12.03
C PHE A 271 5.63 9.35 10.72
N THR A 272 4.31 9.40 10.69
CA THR A 272 3.51 10.14 9.71
C THR A 272 2.34 10.78 10.43
N ALA A 273 1.99 12.02 10.06
CA ALA A 273 0.75 12.67 10.45
C ALA A 273 0.14 13.30 9.19
N THR A 274 -1.15 13.07 8.96
CA THR A 274 -1.87 13.50 7.77
C THR A 274 -3.21 14.08 8.19
N TYR A 275 -3.54 15.22 7.61
CA TYR A 275 -4.81 15.91 7.80
C TYR A 275 -5.32 16.38 6.45
N GLY A 276 -6.62 16.27 6.23
CA GLY A 276 -7.22 16.82 5.03
C GLY A 276 -8.72 16.67 4.98
N ASP A 277 -9.28 17.28 3.97
CA ASP A 277 -10.68 17.29 3.65
C ASP A 277 -10.86 16.68 2.25
N GLY A 278 -11.70 15.67 2.13
CA GLY A 278 -11.88 14.95 0.86
C GLY A 278 -10.73 14.02 0.47
N LEU A 279 -9.88 13.54 1.42
CA LEU A 279 -8.76 12.64 1.10
C LEU A 279 -9.21 11.28 0.60
N GLY A 280 -10.24 10.68 1.21
CA GLY A 280 -10.82 9.39 0.79
C GLY A 280 -9.77 8.30 0.60
N ARG A 281 -9.64 7.81 -0.63
CA ARG A 281 -8.75 6.70 -0.99
C ARG A 281 -7.26 6.89 -0.67
N TYR A 282 -6.82 8.13 -0.43
CA TYR A 282 -5.44 8.40 -0.06
C TYR A 282 -5.11 7.94 1.36
N MET A 283 -6.11 7.75 2.23
CA MET A 283 -5.91 7.37 3.63
C MET A 283 -6.46 5.99 3.95
N ALA A 284 -5.72 5.25 4.78
CA ALA A 284 -6.17 4.02 5.46
C ALA A 284 -6.84 3.01 4.51
N LEU A 285 -6.29 2.80 3.30
CA LEU A 285 -6.84 1.91 2.28
C LEU A 285 -8.30 2.25 1.91
N ASN A 286 -8.62 3.56 1.86
CA ASN A 286 -9.97 4.05 1.61
C ASN A 286 -10.99 3.61 2.68
N TYR A 287 -10.60 3.66 3.95
CA TYR A 287 -11.47 3.36 5.08
C TYR A 287 -12.66 4.33 5.17
N ILE A 288 -12.39 5.63 4.93
CA ILE A 288 -13.38 6.71 4.85
C ILE A 288 -13.51 7.16 3.39
N ASN A 289 -14.74 7.46 2.94
CA ASN A 289 -14.96 8.05 1.62
C ASN A 289 -14.47 9.51 1.57
N ALA A 290 -14.22 10.01 0.37
CA ALA A 290 -13.80 11.40 0.18
C ALA A 290 -14.90 12.40 0.52
N GLY A 291 -16.15 12.01 0.31
CA GLY A 291 -17.30 12.85 0.58
C GLY A 291 -18.59 12.06 0.80
N VAL A 292 -19.66 12.78 1.05
CA VAL A 292 -21.04 12.30 1.16
C VAL A 292 -21.93 13.15 0.27
N LEU A 293 -22.99 12.57 -0.27
CA LEU A 293 -24.01 13.33 -0.99
C LEU A 293 -24.98 13.96 0.00
N ASP A 294 -25.33 15.20 -0.23
CA ASP A 294 -26.48 15.84 0.40
C ASP A 294 -27.82 15.41 -0.24
N ALA A 295 -28.95 15.96 0.22
CA ALA A 295 -30.26 15.63 -0.30
C ALA A 295 -30.50 16.14 -1.74
N ASN A 296 -29.70 17.09 -2.23
CA ASN A 296 -29.75 17.63 -3.58
C ASN A 296 -28.87 16.86 -4.56
N GLY A 297 -27.97 16.01 -4.03
CA GLY A 297 -26.96 15.28 -4.79
C GLY A 297 -25.62 16.03 -4.90
N ASP A 298 -25.40 17.05 -4.10
CA ASP A 298 -24.12 17.76 -4.03
C ASP A 298 -23.12 17.03 -3.11
N ILE A 299 -21.84 17.08 -3.47
CA ILE A 299 -20.77 16.44 -2.71
C ILE A 299 -20.31 17.37 -1.58
N GLU A 300 -20.51 16.92 -0.34
CA GLU A 300 -19.87 17.48 0.84
C GLU A 300 -18.65 16.64 1.20
N SER A 301 -17.48 17.28 1.33
CA SER A 301 -16.23 16.57 1.63
C SER A 301 -16.17 16.11 3.09
N ILE A 302 -15.50 14.99 3.35
CA ILE A 302 -15.31 14.44 4.70
C ILE A 302 -13.88 14.71 5.17
N ARG A 303 -13.77 15.34 6.33
CA ARG A 303 -12.50 15.65 6.97
C ARG A 303 -11.95 14.43 7.69
N THR A 304 -10.62 14.22 7.54
CA THR A 304 -9.93 13.12 8.19
C THR A 304 -8.60 13.56 8.78
N PHE A 305 -8.24 12.94 9.90
CA PHE A 305 -6.93 13.02 10.52
C PHE A 305 -6.43 11.62 10.81
N GLY A 306 -5.17 11.34 10.53
CA GLY A 306 -4.56 10.04 10.83
C GLY A 306 -3.05 10.11 10.83
N GLY A 307 -2.44 9.08 11.42
CA GLY A 307 -0.99 8.99 11.49
C GLY A 307 -0.52 7.79 12.28
N PHE A 308 0.79 7.60 12.28
CA PHE A 308 1.45 6.59 13.12
C PHE A 308 2.74 7.13 13.71
N VAL A 309 3.18 6.47 14.77
CA VAL A 309 4.52 6.59 15.33
C VAL A 309 5.09 5.19 15.56
N SER A 310 6.36 5.00 15.22
CA SER A 310 7.06 3.71 15.37
C SER A 310 8.47 3.95 15.91
N TYR A 311 8.84 3.23 16.95
CA TYR A 311 10.21 3.20 17.47
C TYR A 311 10.82 1.85 17.18
N ARG A 312 12.00 1.84 16.51
CA ARG A 312 12.77 0.64 16.24
C ARG A 312 14.03 0.63 17.08
N HIS A 313 14.17 -0.42 17.88
CA HIS A 313 15.33 -0.66 18.74
C HIS A 313 16.18 -1.83 18.22
N TRP A 314 17.49 -1.62 18.11
CA TRP A 314 18.47 -2.65 17.78
C TRP A 314 19.12 -3.17 19.05
N TRP A 315 18.80 -4.39 19.43
CA TRP A 315 19.47 -5.10 20.52
C TRP A 315 20.94 -5.36 20.19
N ASN A 316 21.20 -5.80 18.97
CA ASN A 316 22.51 -6.01 18.37
C ASN A 316 22.38 -5.98 16.84
N GLU A 317 23.44 -6.39 16.08
CA GLU A 317 23.43 -6.37 14.61
C GLU A 317 22.42 -7.33 13.96
N GLN A 318 21.93 -8.33 14.70
CA GLN A 318 21.02 -9.36 14.19
C GLN A 318 19.59 -9.22 14.73
N TRP A 319 19.41 -8.69 15.93
CA TRP A 319 18.12 -8.64 16.62
C TRP A 319 17.60 -7.20 16.73
N ARG A 320 16.35 -7.00 16.38
CA ARG A 320 15.66 -5.73 16.53
C ARG A 320 14.19 -5.90 16.84
N THR A 321 13.60 -4.89 17.45
CA THR A 321 12.18 -4.79 17.80
C THR A 321 11.64 -3.48 17.30
N SER A 322 10.44 -3.49 16.71
CA SER A 322 9.67 -2.27 16.45
C SER A 322 8.41 -2.27 17.27
N VAL A 323 8.07 -1.11 17.85
CA VAL A 323 6.77 -0.85 18.47
C VAL A 323 6.11 0.27 17.67
N THR A 324 4.90 0.01 17.17
CA THR A 324 4.17 0.95 16.32
C THR A 324 2.77 1.17 16.87
N LEU A 325 2.35 2.43 16.93
CA LEU A 325 0.98 2.85 17.22
C LEU A 325 0.46 3.66 16.04
N SER A 326 -0.77 3.43 15.65
CA SER A 326 -1.38 4.02 14.48
C SER A 326 -2.86 4.30 14.69
N GLY A 327 -3.40 5.25 13.96
CA GLY A 327 -4.84 5.52 13.99
C GLY A 327 -5.29 6.58 13.01
N MET A 328 -6.59 6.61 12.77
CA MET A 328 -7.28 7.67 12.05
C MET A 328 -8.66 7.91 12.62
N GLN A 329 -9.17 9.11 12.36
CA GLN A 329 -10.51 9.56 12.71
C GLN A 329 -11.11 10.36 11.55
N ALA A 330 -12.42 10.18 11.33
CA ALA A 330 -13.22 11.00 10.44
C ALA A 330 -14.12 11.96 11.23
N ASP A 331 -14.39 13.12 10.65
CA ASP A 331 -15.39 14.09 11.10
C ASP A 331 -16.60 13.97 10.15
N ASN A 332 -17.48 13.01 10.46
CA ASN A 332 -18.65 12.74 9.65
C ASN A 332 -19.82 13.65 10.04
N ASP A 333 -20.47 14.29 9.07
CA ASP A 333 -21.80 14.85 9.28
C ASP A 333 -22.83 13.72 9.24
N VAL A 334 -23.21 13.20 10.42
CA VAL A 334 -24.15 12.07 10.54
C VAL A 334 -25.56 12.40 10.03
N ALA A 335 -25.91 13.69 9.91
CA ALA A 335 -27.17 14.10 9.28
C ALA A 335 -27.16 13.82 7.76
N LEU A 336 -25.99 13.74 7.14
CA LEU A 336 -25.81 13.39 5.74
C LEU A 336 -25.40 11.93 5.56
N THR A 337 -24.41 11.46 6.31
CA THR A 337 -23.85 10.11 6.14
C THR A 337 -24.73 9.01 6.73
N GLY A 338 -25.68 9.34 7.62
CA GLY A 338 -26.26 8.36 8.53
C GLY A 338 -25.22 7.85 9.53
N THR A 339 -25.63 6.98 10.44
CA THR A 339 -24.77 6.47 11.52
C THR A 339 -24.08 5.14 11.22
N GLY A 340 -24.35 4.53 10.06
CA GLY A 340 -23.73 3.24 9.67
C GLY A 340 -22.32 3.35 9.07
N VAL A 341 -21.74 4.56 9.02
CA VAL A 341 -20.43 4.83 8.41
C VAL A 341 -19.30 4.64 9.42
N ASN A 342 -18.09 4.36 8.88
CA ASN A 342 -16.88 4.26 9.66
C ASN A 342 -16.52 5.61 10.32
N LYS A 343 -16.06 5.58 11.57
CA LYS A 343 -15.71 6.75 12.38
C LYS A 343 -14.22 6.82 12.65
N ASP A 344 -13.69 5.81 13.31
CA ASP A 344 -12.28 5.75 13.68
C ASP A 344 -11.71 4.33 13.56
N ALA A 345 -10.38 4.24 13.48
CA ALA A 345 -9.65 2.99 13.52
C ALA A 345 -8.30 3.22 14.20
N TYR A 346 -7.88 2.26 15.03
CA TYR A 346 -6.61 2.28 15.76
C TYR A 346 -5.94 0.92 15.68
N SER A 347 -4.61 0.92 15.62
CA SER A 347 -3.83 -0.32 15.71
C SER A 347 -2.51 -0.13 16.46
N GLY A 348 -2.04 -1.23 17.05
CA GLY A 348 -0.77 -1.31 17.73
C GLY A 348 -0.03 -2.58 17.36
N TYR A 349 1.28 -2.49 17.21
CA TYR A 349 2.15 -3.59 16.81
C TYR A 349 3.38 -3.66 17.70
N ILE A 350 3.83 -4.87 17.97
CA ILE A 350 5.14 -5.13 18.54
C ILE A 350 5.74 -6.35 17.86
N ASN A 351 6.99 -6.28 17.44
CA ASN A 351 7.66 -7.41 16.81
C ASN A 351 9.05 -7.68 17.40
N LEU A 352 9.55 -8.86 17.08
CA LEU A 352 10.93 -9.24 17.29
C LEU A 352 11.44 -9.89 16.00
N LEU A 353 12.48 -9.29 15.41
CA LEU A 353 13.08 -9.72 14.16
C LEU A 353 14.50 -10.22 14.39
N TYR A 354 14.83 -11.33 13.73
CA TYR A 354 16.15 -11.95 13.73
C TYR A 354 16.69 -12.08 12.31
N SER A 355 17.81 -11.44 12.01
CA SER A 355 18.51 -11.52 10.74
C SER A 355 19.87 -12.17 10.91
N PRO A 356 20.01 -13.50 10.79
CA PRO A 356 21.30 -14.18 10.92
C PRO A 356 22.29 -13.77 9.82
N SER A 357 21.77 -13.30 8.69
CA SER A 357 22.53 -12.76 7.58
C SER A 357 21.71 -11.66 6.89
N LYS A 358 22.35 -10.79 6.10
CA LYS A 358 21.66 -9.66 5.43
C LYS A 358 20.42 -10.06 4.61
N PRO A 359 20.44 -11.15 3.79
CA PRO A 359 19.29 -11.51 2.97
C PRO A 359 18.19 -12.25 3.73
N LEU A 360 18.44 -12.79 4.92
CA LEU A 360 17.52 -13.67 5.63
C LEU A 360 17.02 -13.03 6.92
N THR A 361 15.69 -12.95 7.08
CA THR A 361 15.05 -12.45 8.30
C THR A 361 13.93 -13.39 8.71
N PHE A 362 13.90 -13.74 9.98
CA PHE A 362 12.78 -14.36 10.67
C PHE A 362 12.14 -13.35 11.62
N GLY A 363 10.85 -13.48 11.87
CA GLY A 363 10.19 -12.56 12.76
C GLY A 363 8.93 -13.14 13.40
N VAL A 364 8.57 -12.56 14.53
CA VAL A 364 7.27 -12.71 15.17
C VAL A 364 6.71 -11.30 15.45
N GLU A 365 5.44 -11.09 15.17
CA GLU A 365 4.73 -9.84 15.44
C GLU A 365 3.39 -10.15 16.12
N TYR A 366 3.06 -9.40 17.14
CA TYR A 366 1.72 -9.30 17.68
C TYR A 366 1.12 -7.96 17.24
N MET A 367 -0.10 -7.98 16.77
CA MET A 367 -0.88 -6.80 16.50
C MET A 367 -2.26 -6.87 17.15
N TYR A 368 -2.77 -5.71 17.53
CA TYR A 368 -4.14 -5.47 17.89
C TYR A 368 -4.68 -4.31 17.08
N ALA A 369 -5.89 -4.45 16.57
CA ALA A 369 -6.59 -3.38 15.85
C ALA A 369 -8.04 -3.31 16.29
N GLN A 370 -8.59 -2.11 16.30
CA GLN A 370 -10.00 -1.82 16.57
C GLN A 370 -10.49 -0.75 15.62
N ASN A 371 -11.74 -0.86 15.19
CA ASN A 371 -12.44 0.17 14.44
C ASN A 371 -13.84 0.38 14.99
N SER A 372 -14.42 1.53 14.70
CA SER A 372 -15.80 1.86 15.10
C SER A 372 -16.58 2.55 14.00
N LYS A 373 -17.91 2.49 14.12
CA LYS A 373 -18.86 3.27 13.32
C LYS A 373 -19.56 4.31 14.19
N GLU A 374 -20.23 5.26 13.55
CA GLU A 374 -20.97 6.32 14.24
C GLU A 374 -22.16 5.79 15.06
N ASN A 375 -22.73 4.61 14.73
CA ASN A 375 -23.80 3.97 15.48
C ASN A 375 -23.33 3.18 16.71
N GLY A 376 -22.00 3.13 16.95
CA GLY A 376 -21.40 2.37 18.04
C GLY A 376 -21.07 0.92 17.73
N ASP A 377 -21.34 0.42 16.52
CA ASP A 377 -20.80 -0.87 16.07
C ASP A 377 -19.27 -0.79 16.06
N ASP A 378 -18.61 -1.80 16.54
CA ASP A 378 -17.18 -1.93 16.54
C ASP A 378 -16.71 -3.28 15.98
N GLY A 379 -15.42 -3.38 15.71
CA GLY A 379 -14.75 -4.61 15.33
C GLY A 379 -13.34 -4.60 15.86
N ASP A 380 -12.85 -5.75 16.27
CA ASP A 380 -11.47 -5.90 16.72
C ASP A 380 -10.79 -7.13 16.13
N LEU A 381 -9.48 -7.06 16.08
CA LEU A 381 -8.60 -8.10 15.58
C LEU A 381 -7.35 -8.19 16.46
N SER A 382 -7.11 -9.36 17.02
CA SER A 382 -5.81 -9.74 17.57
C SER A 382 -5.13 -10.72 16.63
N ARG A 383 -3.86 -10.50 16.28
CA ARG A 383 -3.13 -11.37 15.35
C ARG A 383 -1.68 -11.58 15.80
N ILE A 384 -1.22 -12.83 15.71
CA ILE A 384 0.19 -13.18 15.80
C ILE A 384 0.66 -13.64 14.42
N ILE A 385 1.74 -13.05 13.93
CA ILE A 385 2.36 -13.36 12.63
C ILE A 385 3.74 -13.94 12.87
N PHE A 386 4.01 -15.12 12.33
CA PHE A 386 5.36 -15.66 12.17
C PHE A 386 5.77 -15.52 10.71
N SER A 387 6.96 -15.00 10.47
CA SER A 387 7.43 -14.69 9.12
C SER A 387 8.85 -15.19 8.87
N ALA A 388 9.08 -15.65 7.64
CA ALA A 388 10.39 -15.90 7.10
C ALA A 388 10.52 -15.17 5.75
N LYS A 389 11.56 -14.33 5.62
CA LYS A 389 11.82 -13.51 4.43
C LYS A 389 13.24 -13.70 3.94
N TYR A 390 13.37 -13.99 2.65
CA TYR A 390 14.65 -14.08 1.95
C TYR A 390 14.69 -13.06 0.80
N VAL A 391 15.64 -12.13 0.85
CA VAL A 391 15.86 -11.11 -0.19
C VAL A 391 16.72 -11.71 -1.30
N LEU A 392 16.31 -11.50 -2.56
CA LEU A 392 16.94 -12.02 -3.76
C LEU A 392 18.09 -11.13 -4.24
#